data_bfe0de82651d105da18b457d4b236ddf
#
_entry.id   bfe0de82651d105da18b457d4b236ddf
#
_cell.length_a   1.000
_cell.length_b   1.000
_cell.length_c   1.000
_cell.angle_alpha   90.00
_cell.angle_beta   90.00
_cell.angle_gamma   90.00
#
_symmetry.space_group_name_H-M   'P 1'
#
loop_
_entity.id
_entity.type
_entity.pdbx_description
1 polymer ?
#
loop_
_entity_poly.entity_id
_entity_poly.type
_entity_poly.pdbx_seq_one_letter_code
_entity_poly.pdbx_strand_id
1 'polypeptide(L)'
;MKFRPAIGCLAAISMGLIPGVAFAQSVNLTRSILPDQPYTLIYPDTMIASGGATGPLTINHPNAPLQCDLTIVPVEDTEWTPESALASVVDDDVVASWSETLPGFVLGAKATTAYQSNTALIYEGTSTDSPMGVPLTIVHTETVDNGRGYALDCLFATEFAARARPIVNFIIANFSTHADAECCIGVEPEIDPAAPAQ
;
A
#
# COMPACT_ATOMS: atom_id res chain seq x y z
N MET A 1 -11.21 51.37 61.11
CA MET A 1 -11.15 50.90 59.67
C MET A 1 -10.99 49.41 59.69
N LYS A 2 -12.03 48.64 59.26
CA LYS A 2 -12.02 47.15 59.19
C LYS A 2 -11.97 46.74 57.77
N PHE A 3 -10.86 46.08 57.34
CA PHE A 3 -10.72 45.46 56.03
C PHE A 3 -11.37 44.06 56.08
N ARG A 4 -12.26 43.80 55.14
CA ARG A 4 -12.81 42.47 54.86
C ARG A 4 -12.02 41.86 53.70
N PRO A 5 -11.59 40.60 53.77
CA PRO A 5 -11.04 39.93 52.65
C PRO A 5 -12.16 39.33 51.75
N ALA A 6 -12.04 39.54 50.44
CA ALA A 6 -12.90 38.93 49.43
C ALA A 6 -12.39 37.51 49.14
N ILE A 7 -13.29 36.52 49.27
CA ILE A 7 -13.06 35.12 48.91
C ILE A 7 -13.35 34.99 47.42
N GLY A 8 -12.30 34.78 46.63
CA GLY A 8 -12.44 34.44 45.20
C GLY A 8 -12.74 32.94 45.03
N CYS A 9 -13.88 32.63 44.45
CA CYS A 9 -14.21 31.26 43.99
C CYS A 9 -13.38 30.92 42.75
N LEU A 10 -12.47 29.98 42.88
CA LEU A 10 -11.85 29.31 41.73
C LEU A 10 -12.86 28.28 41.18
N ALA A 11 -13.39 28.55 39.99
CA ALA A 11 -14.14 27.57 39.21
C ALA A 11 -13.13 26.62 38.55
N ALA A 12 -13.10 25.37 38.99
CA ALA A 12 -12.35 24.30 38.35
C ALA A 12 -13.10 23.85 37.07
N ILE A 13 -12.53 24.19 35.92
CA ILE A 13 -13.01 23.67 34.61
C ILE A 13 -12.49 22.24 34.49
N SER A 14 -13.37 21.25 34.72
CA SER A 14 -13.08 19.85 34.40
C SER A 14 -13.17 19.67 32.90
N MET A 15 -12.02 19.59 32.21
CA MET A 15 -11.94 19.09 30.84
C MET A 15 -12.33 17.61 30.83
N GLY A 16 -13.56 17.32 30.40
CA GLY A 16 -14.01 15.95 30.13
C GLY A 16 -13.22 15.42 28.95
N LEU A 17 -12.41 14.37 29.17
CA LEU A 17 -11.87 13.53 28.13
C LEU A 17 -13.06 12.85 27.43
N ILE A 18 -13.37 13.28 26.20
CA ILE A 18 -14.28 12.57 25.32
C ILE A 18 -13.53 11.31 24.87
N PRO A 19 -13.96 10.10 25.21
CA PRO A 19 -13.36 8.89 24.66
C PRO A 19 -13.56 8.93 23.14
N GLY A 20 -12.46 9.00 22.39
CA GLY A 20 -12.49 8.84 20.94
C GLY A 20 -13.12 7.49 20.61
N VAL A 21 -14.23 7.50 19.88
CA VAL A 21 -14.85 6.29 19.35
C VAL A 21 -13.92 5.81 18.26
N ALA A 22 -13.11 4.79 18.53
CA ALA A 22 -12.36 4.09 17.51
C ALA A 22 -13.37 3.37 16.62
N PHE A 23 -13.62 3.89 15.43
CA PHE A 23 -14.36 3.15 14.41
C PHE A 23 -13.45 2.01 13.95
N ALA A 24 -13.91 0.77 14.14
CA ALA A 24 -13.26 -0.38 13.52
C ALA A 24 -13.51 -0.26 12.01
N GLN A 25 -12.47 0.03 11.25
CA GLN A 25 -12.52 0.03 9.80
C GLN A 25 -12.62 -1.42 9.33
N SER A 26 -13.43 -1.67 8.31
CA SER A 26 -13.57 -2.99 7.74
C SER A 26 -12.57 -3.20 6.60
N VAL A 27 -12.01 -4.40 6.54
CA VAL A 27 -11.07 -4.80 5.50
C VAL A 27 -11.60 -5.99 4.73
N ASN A 28 -11.23 -6.07 3.46
CA ASN A 28 -11.39 -7.24 2.63
C ASN A 28 -10.14 -8.11 2.72
N LEU A 29 -10.33 -9.42 2.58
CA LEU A 29 -9.25 -10.38 2.55
C LEU A 29 -9.47 -11.33 1.37
N THR A 30 -8.48 -11.42 0.50
CA THR A 30 -8.44 -12.39 -0.59
C THR A 30 -7.30 -13.36 -0.36
N ARG A 31 -7.60 -14.66 -0.44
CA ARG A 31 -6.61 -15.74 -0.38
C ARG A 31 -6.58 -16.50 -1.68
N SER A 32 -5.40 -16.95 -2.06
CA SER A 32 -5.26 -17.88 -3.18
C SER A 32 -5.99 -19.20 -2.89
N ILE A 33 -6.68 -19.70 -3.90
CA ILE A 33 -7.23 -21.06 -3.92
C ILE A 33 -6.31 -22.04 -4.64
N LEU A 34 -5.20 -21.55 -5.23
CA LEU A 34 -4.25 -22.34 -5.98
C LEU A 34 -3.14 -22.84 -5.05
N PRO A 35 -2.98 -24.15 -4.83
CA PRO A 35 -2.00 -24.68 -3.88
C PRO A 35 -0.54 -24.35 -4.25
N ASP A 36 -0.28 -24.12 -5.53
CA ASP A 36 1.04 -23.80 -6.07
C ASP A 36 1.33 -22.30 -6.17
N GLN A 37 0.36 -21.46 -5.80
CA GLN A 37 0.48 -20.00 -5.81
C GLN A 37 -0.13 -19.40 -4.53
N PRO A 38 0.39 -19.76 -3.34
CA PRO A 38 -0.20 -19.31 -2.08
C PRO A 38 0.01 -17.81 -1.88
N TYR A 39 -1.01 -17.11 -1.44
CA TYR A 39 -0.93 -15.74 -0.94
C TYR A 39 -2.13 -15.39 -0.07
N THR A 40 -1.95 -14.37 0.75
CA THR A 40 -3.03 -13.61 1.41
C THR A 40 -2.80 -12.12 1.10
N LEU A 41 -3.83 -11.46 0.59
CA LEU A 41 -3.84 -10.02 0.34
C LEU A 41 -4.97 -9.38 1.12
N ILE A 42 -4.64 -8.39 1.95
CA ILE A 42 -5.59 -7.64 2.78
C ILE A 42 -5.59 -6.20 2.30
N TYR A 43 -6.77 -5.67 2.05
CA TYR A 43 -6.97 -4.33 1.48
C TYR A 43 -8.24 -3.69 2.04
N PRO A 44 -8.38 -2.33 2.00
CA PRO A 44 -9.58 -1.63 2.45
C PRO A 44 -10.86 -2.14 1.80
N ASP A 45 -11.96 -2.20 2.56
CA ASP A 45 -13.26 -2.66 2.06
C ASP A 45 -13.87 -1.73 0.99
N THR A 46 -13.33 -0.52 0.90
CA THR A 46 -13.65 0.43 -0.18
C THR A 46 -13.11 0.01 -1.54
N MET A 47 -12.20 -0.96 -1.60
CA MET A 47 -11.63 -1.49 -2.85
C MET A 47 -12.32 -2.79 -3.27
N ILE A 48 -12.31 -3.06 -4.57
CA ILE A 48 -12.97 -4.22 -5.19
C ILE A 48 -11.92 -5.08 -5.89
N ALA A 49 -11.88 -6.37 -5.54
CA ALA A 49 -11.01 -7.34 -6.19
C ALA A 49 -11.65 -7.98 -7.41
N SER A 50 -10.84 -8.28 -8.42
CA SER A 50 -11.19 -9.04 -9.62
C SER A 50 -10.01 -9.87 -10.10
N GLY A 51 -10.28 -11.01 -10.77
CA GLY A 51 -9.23 -11.94 -11.21
C GLY A 51 -8.79 -12.91 -10.10
N GLY A 52 -7.52 -13.30 -10.12
CA GLY A 52 -6.87 -14.08 -9.05
C GLY A 52 -7.02 -15.60 -9.14
N ALA A 53 -8.02 -16.14 -9.83
CA ALA A 53 -8.20 -17.59 -9.94
C ALA A 53 -7.28 -18.25 -11.01
N THR A 54 -7.00 -17.53 -12.09
CA THR A 54 -6.22 -18.05 -13.23
C THR A 54 -5.30 -17.00 -13.86
N GLY A 55 -5.08 -15.88 -13.21
CA GLY A 55 -4.29 -14.76 -13.70
C GLY A 55 -4.02 -13.73 -12.61
N PRO A 56 -3.50 -12.56 -12.94
CA PRO A 56 -3.26 -11.51 -11.99
C PRO A 56 -4.50 -11.17 -11.16
N LEU A 57 -4.32 -10.91 -9.87
CA LEU A 57 -5.35 -10.34 -9.02
C LEU A 57 -5.27 -8.83 -9.13
N THR A 58 -6.37 -8.20 -9.52
CA THR A 58 -6.48 -6.74 -9.57
C THR A 58 -7.41 -6.26 -8.47
N ILE A 59 -7.00 -5.26 -7.70
CA ILE A 59 -7.84 -4.54 -6.75
C ILE A 59 -7.93 -3.07 -7.14
N ASN A 60 -9.16 -2.59 -7.33
CA ASN A 60 -9.46 -1.23 -7.79
C ASN A 60 -10.23 -0.45 -6.74
N HIS A 61 -9.92 0.82 -6.60
CA HIS A 61 -10.78 1.74 -5.86
C HIS A 61 -11.86 2.29 -6.81
N PRO A 62 -13.18 2.04 -6.57
CA PRO A 62 -14.23 2.35 -7.54
C PRO A 62 -14.43 3.85 -7.81
N ASN A 63 -14.00 4.71 -6.87
CA ASN A 63 -14.23 6.15 -6.92
C ASN A 63 -12.92 6.97 -6.87
N ALA A 64 -11.76 6.31 -7.02
CA ALA A 64 -10.47 6.97 -6.99
C ALA A 64 -9.50 6.34 -8.02
N PRO A 65 -8.58 7.12 -8.59
CA PRO A 65 -7.61 6.61 -9.55
C PRO A 65 -6.49 5.85 -8.84
N LEU A 66 -6.83 4.70 -8.26
CA LEU A 66 -5.94 3.78 -7.55
C LEU A 66 -6.28 2.34 -7.92
N GLN A 67 -5.28 1.60 -8.39
CA GLN A 67 -5.34 0.18 -8.69
C GLN A 67 -4.08 -0.49 -8.19
N CYS A 68 -4.20 -1.72 -7.67
CA CYS A 68 -3.07 -2.60 -7.40
C CYS A 68 -3.26 -3.94 -8.12
N ASP A 69 -2.18 -4.45 -8.69
CA ASP A 69 -2.15 -5.73 -9.40
C ASP A 69 -1.13 -6.65 -8.73
N LEU A 70 -1.53 -7.87 -8.40
CA LEU A 70 -0.65 -8.93 -7.92
C LEU A 70 -0.42 -9.94 -9.04
N THR A 71 0.84 -10.09 -9.45
CA THR A 71 1.29 -11.09 -10.43
C THR A 71 2.16 -12.12 -9.72
N ILE A 72 1.94 -13.40 -10.03
CA ILE A 72 2.73 -14.52 -9.48
C ILE A 72 3.30 -15.33 -10.64
N VAL A 73 4.62 -15.53 -10.64
CA VAL A 73 5.32 -16.27 -11.67
C VAL A 73 6.22 -17.35 -11.06
N PRO A 74 6.44 -18.49 -11.72
CA PRO A 74 7.46 -19.44 -11.30
C PRO A 74 8.86 -18.81 -11.44
N VAL A 75 9.73 -19.04 -10.45
CA VAL A 75 11.12 -18.57 -10.43
C VAL A 75 12.04 -19.73 -10.11
N GLU A 76 13.09 -19.89 -10.92
CA GLU A 76 14.10 -20.95 -10.71
C GLU A 76 15.22 -20.50 -9.74
N ASP A 77 15.45 -19.18 -9.62
CA ASP A 77 16.46 -18.62 -8.71
C ASP A 77 15.96 -18.65 -7.27
N THR A 78 16.46 -19.60 -6.51
CA THR A 78 16.13 -19.78 -5.09
C THR A 78 17.06 -18.97 -4.16
N GLU A 79 18.10 -18.34 -4.70
CA GLU A 79 19.05 -17.51 -3.94
C GLU A 79 18.68 -16.01 -4.01
N TRP A 80 17.64 -15.67 -4.75
CA TRP A 80 17.16 -14.29 -4.84
C TRP A 80 16.75 -13.74 -3.46
N THR A 81 17.24 -12.56 -3.13
CA THR A 81 16.80 -11.81 -1.94
C THR A 81 16.56 -10.34 -2.31
N PRO A 82 15.69 -9.63 -1.56
CA PRO A 82 15.45 -8.21 -1.81
C PRO A 82 16.72 -7.37 -1.75
N GLU A 83 17.64 -7.71 -0.86
CA GLU A 83 18.92 -7.00 -0.70
C GLU A 83 19.84 -7.24 -1.89
N SER A 84 19.92 -8.49 -2.40
CA SER A 84 20.73 -8.80 -3.59
C SER A 84 20.12 -8.15 -4.83
N ALA A 85 18.81 -8.14 -4.96
CA ALA A 85 18.09 -7.46 -6.03
C ALA A 85 18.34 -5.94 -5.97
N LEU A 86 18.19 -5.32 -4.80
CA LEU A 86 18.45 -3.89 -4.61
C LEU A 86 19.88 -3.50 -5.02
N ALA A 87 20.86 -4.37 -4.75
CA ALA A 87 22.26 -4.12 -5.08
C ALA A 87 22.57 -4.34 -6.58
N SER A 88 21.80 -5.16 -7.29
CA SER A 88 22.08 -5.60 -8.67
C SER A 88 21.12 -5.01 -9.71
N VAL A 89 19.95 -4.48 -9.31
CA VAL A 89 18.99 -3.92 -10.24
C VAL A 89 19.56 -2.71 -10.99
N VAL A 90 19.52 -2.79 -12.32
CA VAL A 90 20.03 -1.75 -13.22
C VAL A 90 18.90 -0.77 -13.53
N ASP A 91 19.11 0.51 -13.20
CA ASP A 91 18.09 1.55 -13.36
C ASP A 91 17.59 1.68 -14.79
N ASP A 92 18.48 1.60 -15.77
CA ASP A 92 18.14 1.72 -17.20
C ASP A 92 17.23 0.57 -17.66
N ASP A 93 17.43 -0.64 -17.13
CA ASP A 93 16.59 -1.80 -17.47
C ASP A 93 15.17 -1.64 -16.88
N VAL A 94 15.07 -1.14 -15.64
CA VAL A 94 13.79 -0.83 -15.00
C VAL A 94 13.04 0.26 -15.79
N VAL A 95 13.75 1.34 -16.15
CA VAL A 95 13.17 2.45 -16.93
C VAL A 95 12.72 1.94 -18.31
N ALA A 96 13.52 1.12 -18.98
CA ALA A 96 13.16 0.56 -20.29
C ALA A 96 11.89 -0.30 -20.20
N SER A 97 11.82 -1.20 -19.21
CA SER A 97 10.68 -2.09 -19.00
C SER A 97 9.38 -1.31 -18.74
N TRP A 98 9.40 -0.33 -17.83
CA TRP A 98 8.21 0.46 -17.53
C TRP A 98 7.82 1.43 -18.64
N SER A 99 8.79 1.93 -19.42
CA SER A 99 8.52 2.85 -20.54
C SER A 99 7.69 2.21 -21.67
N GLU A 100 7.63 0.88 -21.74
CA GLU A 100 6.76 0.17 -22.70
C GLU A 100 5.28 0.39 -22.42
N THR A 101 4.91 0.49 -21.14
CA THR A 101 3.51 0.66 -20.70
C THR A 101 3.21 2.06 -20.16
N LEU A 102 4.23 2.72 -19.61
CA LEU A 102 4.17 4.07 -19.02
C LEU A 102 5.20 4.98 -19.70
N PRO A 103 4.92 5.52 -20.89
CA PRO A 103 5.83 6.42 -21.60
C PRO A 103 6.28 7.59 -20.73
N GLY A 104 7.54 7.97 -20.84
CA GLY A 104 8.13 9.02 -20.00
C GLY A 104 8.34 8.60 -18.54
N PHE A 105 8.47 7.30 -18.29
CA PHE A 105 8.74 6.76 -16.95
C PHE A 105 10.08 7.27 -16.41
N VAL A 106 10.05 7.72 -15.17
CA VAL A 106 11.22 8.14 -14.39
C VAL A 106 11.26 7.32 -13.10
N LEU A 107 12.34 6.57 -12.93
CA LEU A 107 12.57 5.79 -11.72
C LEU A 107 12.94 6.72 -10.55
N GLY A 108 12.32 6.48 -9.39
CA GLY A 108 12.58 7.18 -8.14
C GLY A 108 13.45 6.37 -7.18
N ALA A 109 13.15 6.48 -5.89
CA ALA A 109 13.90 5.77 -4.84
C ALA A 109 13.66 4.26 -4.88
N LYS A 110 14.74 3.49 -4.61
CA LYS A 110 14.72 2.04 -4.41
C LYS A 110 15.11 1.72 -2.98
N ALA A 111 14.47 0.73 -2.37
CA ALA A 111 14.72 0.30 -1.00
C ALA A 111 14.26 -1.16 -0.80
N THR A 112 14.33 -1.65 0.41
CA THR A 112 13.58 -2.82 0.86
C THR A 112 12.40 -2.39 1.72
N THR A 113 11.34 -3.20 1.75
CA THR A 113 10.15 -3.00 2.58
C THR A 113 9.74 -4.32 3.23
N ALA A 114 8.86 -4.25 4.23
CA ALA A 114 8.33 -5.43 4.87
C ALA A 114 6.95 -5.78 4.30
N TYR A 115 6.79 -7.03 3.88
CA TYR A 115 5.51 -7.72 3.81
C TYR A 115 5.18 -8.34 5.16
N GLN A 116 3.97 -8.86 5.33
CA GLN A 116 3.59 -9.54 6.56
C GLN A 116 4.45 -10.79 6.81
N SER A 117 4.80 -11.54 5.77
CA SER A 117 5.53 -12.81 5.88
C SER A 117 7.04 -12.71 5.66
N ASN A 118 7.51 -11.72 4.91
CA ASN A 118 8.91 -11.60 4.50
C ASN A 118 9.28 -10.15 4.10
N THR A 119 10.49 -9.97 3.59
CA THR A 119 10.97 -8.69 3.03
C THR A 119 10.76 -8.68 1.53
N ALA A 120 10.58 -7.50 0.94
CA ALA A 120 10.45 -7.26 -0.49
C ALA A 120 11.38 -6.14 -0.96
N LEU A 121 11.81 -6.18 -2.22
CA LEU A 121 12.31 -5.00 -2.92
C LEU A 121 11.14 -4.04 -3.14
N ILE A 122 11.39 -2.75 -3.03
CA ILE A 122 10.43 -1.68 -3.38
C ILE A 122 11.12 -0.61 -4.19
N TYR A 123 10.43 -0.12 -5.22
CA TYR A 123 10.79 1.15 -5.85
C TYR A 123 9.53 1.91 -6.28
N GLU A 124 9.71 3.21 -6.44
CA GLU A 124 8.67 4.08 -6.99
C GLU A 124 9.14 4.64 -8.34
N GLY A 125 8.16 4.99 -9.17
CA GLY A 125 8.40 5.72 -10.40
C GLY A 125 7.20 6.57 -10.78
N THR A 126 7.42 7.50 -11.71
CA THR A 126 6.38 8.39 -12.23
C THR A 126 6.39 8.41 -13.74
N SER A 127 5.23 8.59 -14.37
CA SER A 127 5.09 8.84 -15.80
C SER A 127 4.21 10.06 -16.00
N THR A 128 4.67 11.01 -16.84
CA THR A 128 3.90 12.20 -17.20
C THR A 128 3.05 11.98 -18.46
N ASP A 129 3.40 10.98 -19.29
CA ASP A 129 2.80 10.71 -20.59
C ASP A 129 2.01 9.40 -20.60
N SER A 130 1.35 9.10 -19.48
CA SER A 130 0.62 7.84 -19.33
C SER A 130 -0.51 7.71 -20.35
N PRO A 131 -0.86 6.48 -20.77
CA PRO A 131 -2.00 6.23 -21.69
C PRO A 131 -3.34 6.70 -21.12
N MET A 132 -3.44 6.97 -19.83
CA MET A 132 -4.65 7.48 -19.17
C MET A 132 -4.80 8.99 -19.30
N GLY A 133 -3.82 9.69 -19.89
CA GLY A 133 -3.85 11.14 -20.08
C GLY A 133 -3.66 11.97 -18.81
N VAL A 134 -3.23 11.34 -17.70
CA VAL A 134 -2.88 11.98 -16.44
C VAL A 134 -1.53 11.47 -15.94
N PRO A 135 -0.74 12.27 -15.23
CA PRO A 135 0.49 11.78 -14.60
C PRO A 135 0.18 10.64 -13.62
N LEU A 136 0.93 9.56 -13.71
CA LEU A 136 0.81 8.40 -12.83
C LEU A 136 2.04 8.24 -11.94
N THR A 137 1.82 7.73 -10.76
CA THR A 137 2.84 7.18 -9.86
C THR A 137 2.61 5.69 -9.74
N ILE A 138 3.69 4.91 -9.83
CA ILE A 138 3.70 3.49 -9.51
C ILE A 138 4.53 3.23 -8.27
N VAL A 139 4.05 2.32 -7.43
CA VAL A 139 4.82 1.69 -6.36
C VAL A 139 4.88 0.21 -6.70
N HIS A 140 6.07 -0.25 -7.04
CA HIS A 140 6.37 -1.66 -7.33
C HIS A 140 7.01 -2.30 -6.12
N THR A 141 6.54 -3.50 -5.76
CA THR A 141 7.21 -4.35 -4.78
C THR A 141 7.31 -5.77 -5.30
N GLU A 142 8.44 -6.42 -5.03
CA GLU A 142 8.65 -7.81 -5.44
C GLU A 142 9.40 -8.61 -4.39
N THR A 143 9.08 -9.91 -4.33
CA THR A 143 9.77 -10.90 -3.51
C THR A 143 9.74 -12.27 -4.16
N VAL A 144 10.65 -13.15 -3.73
CA VAL A 144 10.65 -14.56 -4.12
C VAL A 144 10.46 -15.41 -2.87
N ASP A 145 9.54 -16.35 -2.93
CA ASP A 145 9.30 -17.33 -1.88
C ASP A 145 8.83 -18.66 -2.48
N ASN A 146 9.41 -19.75 -1.98
CA ASN A 146 9.06 -21.12 -2.39
C ASN A 146 9.05 -21.36 -3.91
N GLY A 147 10.01 -20.79 -4.67
CA GLY A 147 10.13 -20.90 -6.10
C GLY A 147 9.07 -20.11 -6.89
N ARG A 148 8.48 -19.10 -6.26
CA ARG A 148 7.53 -18.15 -6.88
C ARG A 148 8.01 -16.73 -6.69
N GLY A 149 7.96 -15.94 -7.75
CA GLY A 149 8.11 -14.50 -7.72
C GLY A 149 6.72 -13.86 -7.56
N TYR A 150 6.62 -12.94 -6.64
CA TYR A 150 5.41 -12.15 -6.36
C TYR A 150 5.72 -10.69 -6.65
N ALA A 151 5.02 -10.10 -7.61
CA ALA A 151 5.09 -8.68 -7.90
C ALA A 151 3.75 -8.03 -7.57
N LEU A 152 3.77 -7.01 -6.72
CA LEU A 152 2.62 -6.21 -6.36
C LEU A 152 2.87 -4.77 -6.84
N ASP A 153 2.09 -4.37 -7.85
CA ASP A 153 2.17 -3.09 -8.55
C ASP A 153 0.98 -2.22 -8.20
N CYS A 154 1.18 -1.11 -7.52
CA CYS A 154 0.12 -0.15 -7.22
C CYS A 154 0.30 1.12 -8.04
N LEU A 155 -0.68 1.45 -8.89
CA LEU A 155 -0.72 2.64 -9.73
C LEU A 155 -1.78 3.62 -9.24
N PHE A 156 -1.45 4.91 -9.21
CA PHE A 156 -2.40 5.95 -8.90
C PHE A 156 -2.06 7.27 -9.61
N ALA A 157 -3.07 8.12 -9.81
CA ALA A 157 -2.81 9.46 -10.32
C ALA A 157 -1.89 10.22 -9.36
N THR A 158 -0.84 10.86 -9.89
CA THR A 158 0.18 11.54 -9.05
C THR A 158 -0.44 12.62 -8.16
N GLU A 159 -1.45 13.33 -8.64
CA GLU A 159 -2.20 14.30 -7.84
C GLU A 159 -2.96 13.67 -6.65
N PHE A 160 -3.24 12.38 -6.72
CA PHE A 160 -3.92 11.63 -5.66
C PHE A 160 -2.96 11.02 -4.63
N ALA A 161 -1.65 11.20 -4.78
CA ALA A 161 -0.60 10.54 -4.00
C ALA A 161 -0.78 10.65 -2.48
N ALA A 162 -1.19 11.82 -1.97
CA ALA A 162 -1.38 12.03 -0.53
C ALA A 162 -2.44 11.09 0.08
N ARG A 163 -3.44 10.68 -0.70
CA ARG A 163 -4.51 9.75 -0.29
C ARG A 163 -4.18 8.30 -0.63
N ALA A 164 -3.54 8.06 -1.76
CA ALA A 164 -3.21 6.72 -2.22
C ALA A 164 -2.11 6.06 -1.39
N ARG A 165 -1.05 6.80 -1.02
CA ARG A 165 0.11 6.23 -0.31
C ARG A 165 -0.22 5.51 1.00
N PRO A 166 -1.06 6.05 1.90
CA PRO A 166 -1.45 5.32 3.10
C PRO A 166 -2.12 3.98 2.79
N ILE A 167 -2.97 3.93 1.75
CA ILE A 167 -3.66 2.70 1.32
C ILE A 167 -2.65 1.71 0.75
N VAL A 168 -1.79 2.16 -0.16
CA VAL A 168 -0.76 1.32 -0.78
C VAL A 168 0.18 0.75 0.28
N ASN A 169 0.63 1.57 1.23
CA ASN A 169 1.46 1.12 2.34
C ASN A 169 0.76 0.08 3.22
N PHE A 170 -0.55 0.28 3.49
CA PHE A 170 -1.34 -0.70 4.22
C PHE A 170 -1.44 -2.04 3.47
N ILE A 171 -1.72 -2.01 2.17
CA ILE A 171 -1.80 -3.21 1.32
C ILE A 171 -0.46 -3.95 1.31
N ILE A 172 0.66 -3.24 1.11
CA ILE A 172 2.01 -3.80 1.11
C ILE A 172 2.32 -4.45 2.45
N ALA A 173 2.11 -3.75 3.56
CA ALA A 173 2.39 -4.27 4.90
C ALA A 173 1.55 -5.51 5.27
N ASN A 174 0.39 -5.67 4.64
CA ASN A 174 -0.55 -6.77 4.89
C ASN A 174 -0.57 -7.82 3.76
N PHE A 175 0.37 -7.76 2.83
CA PHE A 175 0.58 -8.83 1.86
C PHE A 175 1.41 -9.95 2.48
N SER A 176 1.02 -11.20 2.19
CA SER A 176 1.76 -12.40 2.60
C SER A 176 1.84 -13.38 1.42
N THR A 177 3.00 -14.01 1.27
CA THR A 177 3.20 -15.14 0.34
C THR A 177 2.60 -16.46 0.86
N HIS A 178 1.93 -16.43 2.04
CA HIS A 178 1.26 -17.57 2.64
C HIS A 178 -0.25 -17.42 2.55
N ALA A 179 -0.96 -18.53 2.31
CA ALA A 179 -2.42 -18.55 2.16
C ALA A 179 -3.18 -18.49 3.50
N ASP A 180 -2.50 -18.65 4.63
CA ASP A 180 -3.05 -18.73 5.98
C ASP A 180 -2.66 -17.56 6.89
N ALA A 181 -2.11 -16.49 6.29
CA ALA A 181 -1.73 -15.31 7.07
C ALA A 181 -2.93 -14.71 7.81
N GLU A 182 -2.68 -14.26 9.04
CA GLU A 182 -3.68 -13.62 9.89
C GLU A 182 -3.83 -12.13 9.51
N CYS A 183 -5.01 -11.57 9.70
CA CYS A 183 -5.25 -10.12 9.62
C CYS A 183 -4.75 -9.46 10.92
N CYS A 184 -4.36 -8.26 10.96
CA CYS A 184 -3.86 -7.27 10.00
C CYS A 184 -2.68 -6.59 10.67
N ILE A 185 -1.66 -6.19 9.92
CA ILE A 185 -0.57 -5.39 10.48
C ILE A 185 -0.91 -3.91 10.30
N GLY A 186 -0.88 -3.17 11.42
CA GLY A 186 -1.22 -1.75 11.41
C GLY A 186 -2.72 -1.46 11.39
N VAL A 187 -3.04 -0.18 11.30
CA VAL A 187 -4.41 0.32 11.24
C VAL A 187 -4.67 0.75 9.80
N GLU A 188 -5.82 0.37 9.26
CA GLU A 188 -6.27 0.85 7.96
C GLU A 188 -6.27 2.39 7.93
N PRO A 189 -5.70 3.02 6.89
CA PRO A 189 -5.71 4.47 6.79
C PRO A 189 -7.13 4.98 6.54
N GLU A 190 -7.59 5.89 7.37
CA GLU A 190 -8.85 6.58 7.17
C GLU A 190 -8.76 7.49 5.94
N ILE A 191 -9.58 7.19 4.92
CA ILE A 191 -9.72 8.08 3.76
C ILE A 191 -10.93 8.96 4.03
N ASP A 192 -10.68 10.21 4.38
CA ASP A 192 -11.73 11.22 4.34
C ASP A 192 -12.01 11.60 2.85
N PRO A 193 -13.13 11.15 2.27
CA PRO A 193 -13.45 11.45 0.87
C PRO A 193 -13.74 12.96 0.65
N ALA A 194 -13.93 13.71 1.72
CA ALA A 194 -14.23 15.14 1.70
C ALA A 194 -12.97 16.04 1.90
N ALA A 195 -11.81 15.45 2.24
CA ALA A 195 -10.61 16.25 2.42
C ALA A 195 -10.15 16.86 1.09
N PRO A 196 -9.99 18.19 0.98
CA PRO A 196 -9.51 18.84 -0.23
C PRO A 196 -8.08 18.37 -0.53
N ALA A 197 -7.78 18.17 -1.82
CA ALA A 197 -6.41 17.94 -2.28
C ALA A 197 -5.57 19.17 -1.88
N GLN A 198 -4.50 18.96 -1.10
CA GLN A 198 -3.53 20.00 -0.74
C GLN A 198 -2.44 20.05 -1.78
#